data_1e50330a35d08cd36bd1462ea6f57590
#
_entry.id   1e50330a35d08cd36bd1462ea6f57590
#
_cell.length_a   1.000
_cell.length_b   1.000
_cell.length_c   1.000
_cell.angle_alpha   90.00
_cell.angle_beta   90.00
_cell.angle_gamma   90.00
#
_symmetry.space_group_name_H-M   'P 1'
#
loop_
_entity.id
_entity.type
_entity.pdbx_description
1 polymer ?
#
loop_
_entity_poly.entity_id
_entity_poly.type
_entity_poly.pdbx_seq_one_letter_code
_entity_poly.pdbx_strand_id
1 'polypeptide(L)'
;MKIAPLKFFVFFNLFISSLQILSEEVSAHEYAEKTHSNIIEIIRTRNQLFLDNPDLFTKEISDAFGPIVDFKRISRNVMGKYAKDATPEQLEDFSEVFENSLLDTYASTLVEFKDEKINVLPPTGLTNSKTKARVNIEIVTSSSTYPGRYSMYLDKDNDWKIINIEINGMNLGKIFRNQFYSLMEKNKEDINLVIEKWVTSV
;
A
#
# COMPACT_ATOMS: atom_id res chain seq x y z
N MET A 1 -81.96 -13.42 -24.19
CA MET A 1 -81.27 -12.57 -23.18
C MET A 1 -79.90 -13.17 -22.95
N LYS A 2 -78.81 -12.58 -23.57
CA LYS A 2 -77.47 -13.11 -23.59
C LYS A 2 -76.65 -12.37 -22.49
N ILE A 3 -76.16 -13.12 -21.56
CA ILE A 3 -75.31 -12.63 -20.50
C ILE A 3 -73.84 -12.79 -20.95
N ALA A 4 -73.12 -11.70 -21.10
CA ALA A 4 -71.71 -11.69 -21.44
C ALA A 4 -70.83 -11.93 -20.20
N PRO A 5 -69.74 -12.67 -20.29
CA PRO A 5 -68.84 -12.90 -19.17
C PRO A 5 -67.87 -11.72 -18.95
N LEU A 6 -67.85 -11.24 -17.71
CA LEU A 6 -66.95 -10.22 -17.19
C LEU A 6 -65.51 -10.78 -17.12
N LYS A 7 -64.60 -10.24 -17.93
CA LYS A 7 -63.17 -10.60 -17.90
C LYS A 7 -62.52 -9.86 -16.72
N PHE A 8 -62.15 -10.64 -15.71
CA PHE A 8 -61.37 -10.19 -14.56
C PHE A 8 -59.91 -10.06 -15.01
N PHE A 9 -59.43 -8.83 -15.16
CA PHE A 9 -58.02 -8.53 -15.48
C PHE A 9 -57.26 -8.43 -14.16
N VAL A 10 -56.53 -9.51 -13.80
CA VAL A 10 -55.62 -9.52 -12.63
C VAL A 10 -54.33 -8.83 -13.06
N PHE A 11 -54.15 -7.59 -12.61
CA PHE A 11 -52.85 -6.88 -12.70
C PHE A 11 -51.89 -7.50 -11.69
N PHE A 12 -51.02 -8.38 -12.18
CA PHE A 12 -49.88 -8.91 -11.40
C PHE A 12 -48.75 -7.85 -11.40
N ASN A 13 -48.73 -6.97 -10.38
CA ASN A 13 -47.63 -6.07 -10.17
C ASN A 13 -46.43 -6.86 -9.68
N LEU A 14 -45.50 -7.16 -10.61
CA LEU A 14 -44.17 -7.65 -10.29
C LEU A 14 -43.38 -6.49 -9.65
N PHE A 15 -43.40 -6.44 -8.31
CA PHE A 15 -42.49 -5.62 -7.53
C PHE A 15 -41.11 -6.25 -7.64
N ILE A 16 -40.33 -5.87 -8.67
CA ILE A 16 -38.90 -6.18 -8.74
C ILE A 16 -38.23 -5.30 -7.69
N SER A 17 -38.12 -5.82 -6.46
CA SER A 17 -37.22 -5.29 -5.47
C SER A 17 -35.80 -5.49 -5.99
N SER A 18 -35.23 -4.46 -6.60
CA SER A 18 -33.79 -4.40 -6.84
C SER A 18 -33.10 -4.42 -5.47
N LEU A 19 -32.66 -5.59 -5.02
CA LEU A 19 -31.65 -5.67 -3.98
C LEU A 19 -30.41 -4.96 -4.53
N GLN A 20 -30.25 -3.68 -4.15
CA GLN A 20 -28.95 -3.06 -4.21
C GLN A 20 -28.10 -3.79 -3.16
N ILE A 21 -27.25 -4.68 -3.65
CA ILE A 21 -26.13 -5.19 -2.87
C ILE A 21 -25.23 -3.96 -2.69
N LEU A 22 -25.42 -3.25 -1.57
CA LEU A 22 -24.44 -2.31 -1.07
C LEU A 22 -23.19 -3.17 -0.79
N SER A 23 -22.22 -3.18 -1.71
CA SER A 23 -20.89 -3.61 -1.36
C SER A 23 -20.41 -2.64 -0.29
N GLU A 24 -20.29 -3.13 0.92
CA GLU A 24 -19.76 -2.37 2.04
C GLU A 24 -18.33 -1.96 1.64
N GLU A 25 -18.11 -0.65 1.40
CA GLU A 25 -16.78 -0.14 1.08
C GLU A 25 -15.88 -0.40 2.28
N VAL A 26 -14.92 -1.30 2.11
CA VAL A 26 -13.93 -1.63 3.15
C VAL A 26 -13.18 -0.35 3.53
N SER A 27 -13.21 0.00 4.78
CA SER A 27 -12.50 1.19 5.27
C SER A 27 -10.98 1.01 5.17
N ALA A 28 -10.24 2.11 5.07
CA ALA A 28 -8.77 2.07 5.07
C ALA A 28 -8.18 1.37 6.31
N HIS A 29 -8.87 1.45 7.45
CA HIS A 29 -8.45 0.81 8.70
C HIS A 29 -8.62 -0.71 8.64
N GLU A 30 -9.79 -1.20 8.23
CA GLU A 30 -10.04 -2.64 8.03
C GLU A 30 -9.13 -3.24 6.97
N TYR A 31 -8.90 -2.47 5.89
CA TYR A 31 -7.96 -2.89 4.85
C TYR A 31 -6.53 -3.02 5.40
N ALA A 32 -6.06 -2.04 6.16
CA ALA A 32 -4.73 -2.09 6.80
C ALA A 32 -4.62 -3.26 7.78
N GLU A 33 -5.64 -3.51 8.61
CA GLU A 33 -5.65 -4.60 9.59
C GLU A 33 -5.57 -5.98 8.90
N LYS A 34 -6.41 -6.20 7.89
CA LYS A 34 -6.39 -7.43 7.09
C LYS A 34 -5.05 -7.64 6.40
N THR A 35 -4.50 -6.57 5.84
CA THR A 35 -3.21 -6.57 5.14
C THR A 35 -2.06 -6.93 6.06
N HIS A 36 -1.98 -6.32 7.26
CA HIS A 36 -0.94 -6.67 8.25
C HIS A 36 -0.98 -8.14 8.62
N SER A 37 -2.17 -8.67 8.89
CA SER A 37 -2.33 -10.07 9.24
C SER A 37 -1.77 -11.00 8.16
N ASN A 38 -2.06 -10.69 6.90
CA ASN A 38 -1.57 -11.47 5.75
C ASN A 38 -0.04 -11.37 5.60
N ILE A 39 0.54 -10.16 5.72
CA ILE A 39 1.99 -9.95 5.59
C ILE A 39 2.75 -10.66 6.71
N ILE A 40 2.31 -10.50 7.96
CA ILE A 40 2.95 -11.18 9.10
C ILE A 40 2.86 -12.69 8.94
N GLU A 41 1.75 -13.22 8.44
CA GLU A 41 1.62 -14.67 8.18
C GLU A 41 2.59 -15.14 7.09
N ILE A 42 2.77 -14.39 6.01
CA ILE A 42 3.75 -14.69 4.96
C ILE A 42 5.16 -14.68 5.55
N ILE A 43 5.55 -13.62 6.26
CA ILE A 43 6.88 -13.50 6.87
C ILE A 43 7.12 -14.68 7.82
N ARG A 44 6.14 -15.04 8.66
CA ARG A 44 6.25 -16.14 9.61
C ARG A 44 6.41 -17.50 8.92
N THR A 45 5.62 -17.77 7.89
CA THR A 45 5.62 -19.07 7.18
C THR A 45 6.77 -19.22 6.22
N ARG A 46 7.36 -18.10 5.76
CA ARG A 46 8.46 -18.05 4.78
C ARG A 46 9.81 -17.69 5.38
N ASN A 47 9.93 -17.54 6.70
CA ASN A 47 11.20 -17.17 7.33
C ASN A 47 12.35 -18.12 7.00
N GLN A 48 12.11 -19.41 6.85
CA GLN A 48 13.12 -20.39 6.45
C GLN A 48 13.59 -20.15 5.02
N LEU A 49 12.71 -19.71 4.14
CA LEU A 49 13.05 -19.38 2.74
C LEU A 49 14.08 -18.24 2.66
N PHE A 50 14.05 -17.29 3.61
CA PHE A 50 15.06 -16.23 3.66
C PHE A 50 16.48 -16.78 3.82
N LEU A 51 16.64 -17.89 4.57
CA LEU A 51 17.95 -18.54 4.76
C LEU A 51 18.36 -19.41 3.57
N ASP A 52 17.39 -20.10 2.97
CA ASP A 52 17.62 -21.09 1.91
C ASP A 52 17.72 -20.44 0.53
N ASN A 53 16.92 -19.40 0.25
CA ASN A 53 16.86 -18.69 -1.01
C ASN A 53 16.36 -17.25 -0.81
N PRO A 54 17.26 -16.31 -0.44
CA PRO A 54 16.90 -14.90 -0.17
C PRO A 54 16.17 -14.22 -1.34
N ASP A 55 16.60 -14.48 -2.58
CA ASP A 55 16.00 -13.85 -3.77
C ASP A 55 14.53 -14.28 -3.94
N LEU A 56 14.22 -15.56 -3.71
CA LEU A 56 12.85 -16.04 -3.77
C LEU A 56 12.02 -15.50 -2.61
N PHE A 57 12.62 -15.35 -1.42
CA PHE A 57 11.95 -14.70 -0.29
C PHE A 57 11.58 -13.26 -0.64
N THR A 58 12.55 -12.46 -1.12
CA THR A 58 12.33 -11.07 -1.54
C THR A 58 11.22 -10.98 -2.58
N LYS A 59 11.22 -11.90 -3.57
CA LYS A 59 10.17 -11.96 -4.58
C LYS A 59 8.77 -12.23 -3.97
N GLU A 60 8.63 -13.23 -3.09
CA GLU A 60 7.34 -13.53 -2.43
C GLU A 60 6.85 -12.37 -1.57
N ILE A 61 7.76 -11.65 -0.92
CA ILE A 61 7.43 -10.45 -0.16
C ILE A 61 6.98 -9.31 -1.10
N SER A 62 7.69 -9.09 -2.23
CA SER A 62 7.29 -8.12 -3.25
C SER A 62 5.87 -8.42 -3.78
N ASP A 63 5.62 -9.67 -4.14
CA ASP A 63 4.30 -10.12 -4.61
C ASP A 63 3.18 -9.87 -3.56
N ALA A 64 3.51 -9.94 -2.27
CA ALA A 64 2.57 -9.67 -1.17
C ALA A 64 2.35 -8.17 -0.94
N PHE A 65 3.38 -7.35 -1.10
CA PHE A 65 3.30 -5.90 -0.90
C PHE A 65 2.74 -5.15 -2.11
N GLY A 66 3.00 -5.64 -3.33
CA GLY A 66 2.59 -4.99 -4.59
C GLY A 66 1.11 -4.60 -4.66
N PRO A 67 0.16 -5.44 -4.22
CA PRO A 67 -1.26 -5.07 -4.17
C PRO A 67 -1.60 -3.94 -3.19
N ILE A 68 -0.72 -3.65 -2.22
CA ILE A 68 -1.00 -2.80 -1.06
C ILE A 68 -0.23 -1.50 -1.11
N VAL A 69 1.00 -1.55 -1.64
CA VAL A 69 1.94 -0.42 -1.71
C VAL A 69 2.02 0.08 -3.15
N ASP A 70 1.76 1.37 -3.36
CA ASP A 70 1.93 2.00 -4.67
C ASP A 70 3.39 2.47 -4.85
N PHE A 71 4.29 1.52 -5.14
CA PHE A 71 5.71 1.82 -5.34
C PHE A 71 5.94 2.83 -6.45
N LYS A 72 5.17 2.78 -7.55
CA LYS A 72 5.26 3.76 -8.65
C LYS A 72 4.96 5.19 -8.17
N ARG A 73 3.97 5.35 -7.34
CA ARG A 73 3.62 6.66 -6.78
C ARG A 73 4.59 7.11 -5.72
N ILE A 74 5.08 6.19 -4.89
CA ILE A 74 6.09 6.49 -3.86
C ILE A 74 7.39 6.93 -4.53
N SER A 75 7.92 6.16 -5.48
CA SER A 75 9.16 6.48 -6.19
C SER A 75 9.07 7.82 -6.92
N ARG A 76 7.95 8.09 -7.61
CA ARG A 76 7.68 9.41 -8.21
C ARG A 76 7.68 10.54 -7.18
N ASN A 77 7.12 10.31 -5.99
CA ASN A 77 7.16 11.27 -4.89
C ASN A 77 8.57 11.45 -4.32
N VAL A 78 9.39 10.39 -4.30
CA VAL A 78 10.80 10.41 -3.91
C VAL A 78 11.61 11.23 -4.90
N MET A 79 11.44 11.04 -6.20
CA MET A 79 12.08 11.88 -7.23
C MET A 79 11.67 13.36 -7.12
N GLY A 80 10.47 13.65 -6.63
CA GLY A 80 9.95 14.99 -6.35
C GLY A 80 9.98 15.92 -7.56
N LYS A 81 10.77 17.02 -7.51
CA LYS A 81 10.86 17.96 -8.63
C LYS A 81 11.41 17.33 -9.91
N TYR A 82 12.31 16.38 -9.80
CA TYR A 82 12.95 15.70 -10.93
C TYR A 82 12.02 14.75 -11.68
N ALA A 83 10.94 14.29 -11.04
CA ALA A 83 9.94 13.45 -11.70
C ALA A 83 9.20 14.13 -12.87
N LYS A 84 9.30 15.45 -12.99
CA LYS A 84 8.71 16.21 -14.11
C LYS A 84 9.59 16.15 -15.35
N ASP A 85 10.89 16.03 -15.15
CA ASP A 85 11.90 16.04 -16.20
C ASP A 85 12.32 14.62 -16.60
N ALA A 86 11.90 13.60 -15.81
CA ALA A 86 12.15 12.21 -16.08
C ALA A 86 11.28 11.65 -17.21
N THR A 87 11.85 10.80 -18.04
CA THR A 87 11.11 10.04 -19.06
C THR A 87 10.19 8.99 -18.41
N PRO A 88 9.15 8.50 -19.12
CA PRO A 88 8.34 7.38 -18.60
C PRO A 88 9.17 6.14 -18.25
N GLU A 89 10.22 5.83 -19.02
CA GLU A 89 11.16 4.73 -18.77
C GLU A 89 11.92 4.95 -17.46
N GLN A 90 12.53 6.13 -17.27
CA GLN A 90 13.23 6.46 -16.04
C GLN A 90 12.32 6.42 -14.79
N LEU A 91 11.04 6.75 -14.92
CA LEU A 91 10.07 6.63 -13.82
C LEU A 91 9.79 5.16 -13.49
N GLU A 92 9.71 4.31 -14.48
CA GLU A 92 9.50 2.87 -14.28
C GLU A 92 10.76 2.21 -13.70
N ASP A 93 11.92 2.46 -14.30
CA ASP A 93 13.22 1.93 -13.85
C ASP A 93 13.51 2.33 -12.40
N PHE A 94 13.27 3.61 -12.06
CA PHE A 94 13.44 4.04 -10.67
C PHE A 94 12.45 3.38 -9.72
N SER A 95 11.22 3.14 -10.16
CA SER A 95 10.23 2.44 -9.34
C SER A 95 10.67 1.01 -9.01
N GLU A 96 11.17 0.28 -10.00
CA GLU A 96 11.65 -1.09 -9.84
C GLU A 96 12.90 -1.13 -8.95
N VAL A 97 13.89 -0.29 -9.23
CA VAL A 97 15.11 -0.21 -8.42
C VAL A 97 14.83 0.22 -6.99
N PHE A 98 13.89 1.16 -6.78
CA PHE A 98 13.47 1.59 -5.45
C PHE A 98 12.81 0.47 -4.65
N GLU A 99 11.87 -0.27 -5.25
CA GLU A 99 11.19 -1.40 -4.63
C GLU A 99 12.18 -2.50 -4.26
N ASN A 100 12.97 -2.97 -5.22
CA ASN A 100 13.95 -4.04 -5.02
C ASN A 100 14.96 -3.65 -3.94
N SER A 101 15.54 -2.46 -4.02
CA SER A 101 16.51 -1.97 -3.02
C SER A 101 15.91 -1.82 -1.63
N LEU A 102 14.63 -1.42 -1.51
CA LEU A 102 13.93 -1.35 -0.24
C LEU A 102 13.77 -2.75 0.37
N LEU A 103 13.28 -3.70 -0.41
CA LEU A 103 13.04 -5.06 0.06
C LEU A 103 14.34 -5.76 0.42
N ASP A 104 15.39 -5.67 -0.41
CA ASP A 104 16.70 -6.27 -0.14
C ASP A 104 17.35 -5.70 1.13
N THR A 105 17.29 -4.37 1.29
CA THR A 105 17.87 -3.70 2.46
C THR A 105 17.17 -4.12 3.76
N TYR A 106 15.85 -4.33 3.73
CA TYR A 106 15.05 -4.59 4.93
C TYR A 106 14.54 -6.02 5.05
N ALA A 107 14.93 -6.94 4.15
CA ALA A 107 14.48 -8.34 4.18
C ALA A 107 14.79 -9.02 5.54
N SER A 108 16.02 -8.84 6.06
CA SER A 108 16.39 -9.39 7.36
C SER A 108 15.57 -8.80 8.51
N THR A 109 15.34 -7.48 8.46
CA THR A 109 14.50 -6.78 9.46
C THR A 109 13.07 -7.30 9.43
N LEU A 110 12.50 -7.55 8.24
CA LEU A 110 11.17 -8.13 8.11
C LEU A 110 11.09 -9.52 8.79
N VAL A 111 12.12 -10.35 8.63
CA VAL A 111 12.18 -11.67 9.29
C VAL A 111 12.29 -11.54 10.81
N GLU A 112 13.05 -10.56 11.31
CA GLU A 112 13.15 -10.27 12.74
C GLU A 112 11.80 -9.82 13.33
N PHE A 113 10.98 -9.12 12.54
CA PHE A 113 9.66 -8.64 12.94
C PHE A 113 8.54 -9.69 12.86
N LYS A 114 8.83 -10.96 12.52
CA LYS A 114 7.83 -12.04 12.39
C LYS A 114 6.96 -12.28 13.62
N ASP A 115 7.50 -12.00 14.81
CA ASP A 115 6.84 -12.22 16.10
C ASP A 115 6.28 -10.89 16.69
N GLU A 116 6.51 -9.78 16.02
CA GLU A 116 6.04 -8.46 16.43
C GLU A 116 4.57 -8.26 16.06
N LYS A 117 3.90 -7.34 16.75
CA LYS A 117 2.50 -7.00 16.48
C LYS A 117 2.40 -5.60 15.90
N ILE A 118 1.63 -5.47 14.84
CA ILE A 118 1.21 -4.18 14.31
C ILE A 118 -0.27 -4.02 14.61
N ASN A 119 -0.60 -3.13 15.55
CA ASN A 119 -1.97 -2.81 15.90
C ASN A 119 -2.42 -1.62 15.05
N VAL A 120 -3.53 -1.77 14.35
CA VAL A 120 -4.22 -0.66 13.70
C VAL A 120 -5.08 0.04 14.75
N LEU A 121 -4.84 1.34 14.95
CA LEU A 121 -5.59 2.12 15.93
C LEU A 121 -6.93 2.58 15.36
N PRO A 122 -7.97 2.73 16.19
CA PRO A 122 -9.24 3.28 15.75
C PRO A 122 -9.08 4.63 15.05
N PRO A 123 -9.93 4.97 14.07
CA PRO A 123 -9.88 6.24 13.39
C PRO A 123 -10.08 7.40 14.36
N THR A 124 -9.15 8.36 14.37
CA THR A 124 -9.21 9.57 15.19
C THR A 124 -9.71 10.74 14.36
N GLY A 125 -11.00 11.07 14.46
CA GLY A 125 -11.59 12.30 13.93
C GLY A 125 -11.82 12.35 12.42
N LEU A 126 -12.16 13.55 11.91
CA LEU A 126 -12.67 13.84 10.57
C LEU A 126 -11.58 13.98 9.48
N THR A 127 -10.39 13.40 9.64
CA THR A 127 -9.26 13.63 8.73
C THR A 127 -9.28 12.78 7.46
N ASN A 128 -10.19 11.82 7.37
CA ASN A 128 -10.28 10.95 6.21
C ASN A 128 -11.29 11.50 5.20
N SER A 129 -10.85 11.71 3.97
CA SER A 129 -11.77 11.91 2.85
C SER A 129 -12.21 10.55 2.31
N LYS A 130 -13.20 10.53 1.40
CA LYS A 130 -13.64 9.28 0.75
C LYS A 130 -12.51 8.53 0.03
N THR A 131 -11.48 9.25 -0.41
CA THR A 131 -10.39 8.70 -1.23
C THR A 131 -9.00 8.86 -0.61
N LYS A 132 -8.89 9.39 0.61
CA LYS A 132 -7.61 9.55 1.31
C LYS A 132 -7.80 9.26 2.79
N ALA A 133 -6.90 8.50 3.36
CA ALA A 133 -6.93 8.14 4.76
C ALA A 133 -5.54 8.27 5.42
N ARG A 134 -5.55 8.55 6.71
CA ARG A 134 -4.41 8.39 7.59
C ARG A 134 -4.77 7.31 8.61
N VAL A 135 -4.01 6.23 8.58
CA VAL A 135 -4.21 5.09 9.47
C VAL A 135 -3.09 5.09 10.50
N ASN A 136 -3.41 5.36 11.74
CA ASN A 136 -2.45 5.27 12.84
C ASN A 136 -2.25 3.82 13.24
N ILE A 137 -1.01 3.46 13.52
CA ILE A 137 -0.61 2.11 13.94
C ILE A 137 0.31 2.18 15.15
N GLU A 138 0.44 1.06 15.82
CA GLU A 138 1.47 0.82 16.83
C GLU A 138 2.24 -0.44 16.45
N ILE A 139 3.55 -0.33 16.39
CA ILE A 139 4.47 -1.46 16.23
C ILE A 139 4.92 -1.86 17.64
N VAL A 140 4.45 -3.02 18.09
CA VAL A 140 4.71 -3.54 19.44
C VAL A 140 5.79 -4.59 19.35
N THR A 141 6.97 -4.26 19.89
CA THR A 141 8.10 -5.17 19.99
C THR A 141 8.22 -5.71 21.42
N SER A 142 9.09 -6.68 21.62
CA SER A 142 9.36 -7.24 22.95
C SER A 142 9.84 -6.21 23.98
N SER A 143 10.42 -5.08 23.53
CA SER A 143 11.05 -4.07 24.39
C SER A 143 10.37 -2.70 24.35
N SER A 144 9.61 -2.38 23.31
CA SER A 144 9.08 -1.03 23.10
C SER A 144 7.84 -1.04 22.19
N THR A 145 7.08 0.06 22.24
CA THR A 145 6.00 0.33 21.29
C THR A 145 6.35 1.60 20.51
N TYR A 146 6.31 1.51 19.19
CA TYR A 146 6.62 2.61 18.29
C TYR A 146 5.35 3.08 17.57
N PRO A 147 4.96 4.35 17.70
CA PRO A 147 3.85 4.89 16.93
C PRO A 147 4.21 4.98 15.46
N GLY A 148 3.25 4.64 14.62
CA GLY A 148 3.38 4.75 13.17
C GLY A 148 2.12 5.31 12.53
N ARG A 149 2.23 5.65 11.25
CA ARG A 149 1.11 6.15 10.45
C ARG A 149 1.30 5.83 8.98
N TYR A 150 0.28 5.29 8.37
CA TYR A 150 0.17 5.19 6.92
C TYR A 150 -0.56 6.39 6.34
N SER A 151 -0.07 6.91 5.23
CA SER A 151 -0.86 7.72 4.32
C SER A 151 -1.35 6.83 3.20
N MET A 152 -2.66 6.77 3.01
CA MET A 152 -3.30 5.89 2.04
C MET A 152 -4.22 6.67 1.11
N TYR A 153 -4.46 6.14 -0.06
CA TYR A 153 -5.48 6.62 -0.98
C TYR A 153 -6.23 5.44 -1.61
N LEU A 154 -7.48 5.69 -1.99
CA LEU A 154 -8.32 4.77 -2.74
C LEU A 154 -8.00 4.97 -4.23
N ASP A 155 -7.56 3.91 -4.90
CA ASP A 155 -7.24 3.98 -6.32
C ASP A 155 -8.50 3.91 -7.22
N LYS A 156 -8.32 3.89 -8.53
CA LYS A 156 -9.41 3.82 -9.52
C LYS A 156 -10.18 2.48 -9.49
N ASP A 157 -9.57 1.44 -8.95
CA ASP A 157 -10.14 0.10 -8.85
C ASP A 157 -10.82 -0.12 -7.48
N ASN A 158 -10.90 0.94 -6.66
CA ASN A 158 -11.41 0.99 -5.29
C ASN A 158 -10.57 0.17 -4.30
N ASP A 159 -9.26 0.05 -4.54
CA ASP A 159 -8.32 -0.55 -3.62
C ASP A 159 -7.55 0.52 -2.83
N TRP A 160 -7.43 0.32 -1.52
CA TRP A 160 -6.60 1.17 -0.69
C TRP A 160 -5.12 0.88 -0.93
N LYS A 161 -4.34 1.94 -1.20
CA LYS A 161 -2.89 1.85 -1.43
C LYS A 161 -2.13 2.72 -0.44
N ILE A 162 -1.06 2.17 0.13
CA ILE A 162 -0.11 2.92 0.96
C ILE A 162 0.81 3.72 0.05
N ILE A 163 0.96 5.01 0.34
CA ILE A 163 1.82 5.94 -0.41
C ILE A 163 2.86 6.65 0.46
N ASN A 164 2.82 6.47 1.76
CA ASN A 164 3.86 6.93 2.69
C ASN A 164 3.68 6.26 4.04
N ILE A 165 4.81 6.10 4.74
CA ILE A 165 4.88 5.56 6.10
C ILE A 165 5.64 6.55 6.98
N GLU A 166 5.10 6.80 8.17
CA GLU A 166 5.80 7.49 9.26
C GLU A 166 5.97 6.51 10.42
N ILE A 167 7.17 6.38 10.97
CA ILE A 167 7.47 5.53 12.13
C ILE A 167 8.23 6.36 13.14
N ASN A 168 7.75 6.41 14.37
CA ASN A 168 8.39 7.17 15.48
C ASN A 168 8.74 8.62 15.08
N GLY A 169 7.85 9.29 14.36
CA GLY A 169 8.03 10.66 13.87
C GLY A 169 8.90 10.80 12.61
N MET A 170 9.56 9.75 12.16
CA MET A 170 10.35 9.74 10.93
C MET A 170 9.44 9.49 9.71
N ASN A 171 9.44 10.43 8.77
CA ASN A 171 8.69 10.28 7.51
C ASN A 171 9.60 9.67 6.45
N LEU A 172 9.39 8.38 6.13
CA LEU A 172 10.26 7.62 5.22
C LEU A 172 10.27 8.22 3.82
N GLY A 173 9.14 8.67 3.31
CA GLY A 173 9.08 9.31 2.00
C GLY A 173 9.92 10.60 1.92
N LYS A 174 10.03 11.36 3.01
CA LYS A 174 10.92 12.53 3.08
C LYS A 174 12.39 12.13 3.16
N ILE A 175 12.71 11.08 3.91
CA ILE A 175 14.08 10.57 4.04
C ILE A 175 14.59 10.12 2.67
N PHE A 176 13.84 9.28 1.97
CA PHE A 176 14.22 8.81 0.63
C PHE A 176 14.29 9.94 -0.40
N ARG A 177 13.39 10.93 -0.32
CA ARG A 177 13.48 12.11 -1.20
C ARG A 177 14.77 12.89 -0.96
N ASN A 178 15.16 13.10 0.29
CA ASN A 178 16.42 13.80 0.61
C ASN A 178 17.62 13.00 0.10
N GLN A 179 17.60 11.68 0.22
CA GLN A 179 18.62 10.80 -0.34
C GLN A 179 18.70 10.94 -1.87
N PHE A 180 17.54 10.87 -2.56
CA PHE A 180 17.48 11.04 -4.01
C PHE A 180 18.06 12.40 -4.44
N TYR A 181 17.67 13.48 -3.77
CA TYR A 181 18.17 14.83 -4.07
C TYR A 181 19.67 14.95 -3.85
N SER A 182 20.20 14.36 -2.77
CA SER A 182 21.65 14.31 -2.54
C SER A 182 22.39 13.55 -3.64
N LEU A 183 21.83 12.44 -4.13
CA LEU A 183 22.41 11.70 -5.25
C LEU A 183 22.34 12.49 -6.56
N MET A 184 21.23 13.19 -6.84
CA MET A 184 21.10 14.05 -8.00
C MET A 184 22.17 15.15 -8.00
N GLU A 185 22.38 15.81 -6.87
CA GLU A 185 23.41 16.85 -6.72
C GLU A 185 24.82 16.28 -6.99
N LYS A 186 25.14 15.14 -6.38
CA LYS A 186 26.45 14.47 -6.53
C LYS A 186 26.71 13.95 -7.95
N ASN A 187 25.66 13.61 -8.70
CA ASN A 187 25.77 13.06 -10.06
C ASN A 187 25.37 14.08 -11.15
N LYS A 188 25.49 15.39 -10.88
CA LYS A 188 25.24 16.47 -11.86
C LYS A 188 23.85 16.42 -12.48
N GLU A 189 22.86 16.06 -11.65
CA GLU A 189 21.44 15.93 -12.02
C GLU A 189 21.16 14.88 -13.14
N ASP A 190 22.04 13.88 -13.28
CA ASP A 190 21.85 12.76 -14.20
C ASP A 190 20.97 11.69 -13.53
N ILE A 191 19.73 11.59 -13.97
CA ILE A 191 18.75 10.64 -13.44
C ILE A 191 19.19 9.19 -13.64
N ASN A 192 19.77 8.85 -14.80
CA ASN A 192 20.20 7.47 -15.08
C ASN A 192 21.32 7.02 -14.12
N LEU A 193 22.29 7.90 -13.86
CA LEU A 193 23.34 7.61 -12.87
C LEU A 193 22.78 7.48 -11.45
N VAL A 194 21.72 8.21 -11.10
CA VAL A 194 21.09 8.06 -9.80
C VAL A 194 20.31 6.75 -9.69
N ILE A 195 19.62 6.34 -10.74
CA ILE A 195 18.94 5.04 -10.81
C ILE A 195 19.95 3.91 -10.62
N GLU A 196 21.04 3.94 -11.37
CA GLU A 196 22.11 2.93 -11.29
C GLU A 196 22.75 2.82 -9.90
N LYS A 197 22.91 3.96 -9.22
CA LYS A 197 23.58 4.03 -7.89
C LYS A 197 22.63 3.97 -6.71
N TRP A 198 21.34 3.81 -6.96
CA TRP A 198 20.38 3.84 -5.87
C TRP A 198 20.51 2.61 -4.97
N VAL A 199 20.69 2.86 -3.68
CA VAL A 199 20.57 1.87 -2.60
C VAL A 199 19.77 2.54 -1.49
N THR A 200 18.64 1.95 -1.13
CA THR A 200 17.78 2.49 -0.07
C THR A 200 18.51 2.45 1.28
N SER A 201 18.51 3.58 2.00
CA SER A 201 19.09 3.69 3.34
C SER A 201 18.25 4.64 4.20
N VAL A 202 18.13 4.33 5.50
CA VAL A 202 17.46 5.16 6.53
C VAL A 202 18.42 5.44 7.67
#